data_68a24f6e05ece95a277565a3703d7647
#
_entry.id   68a24f6e05ece95a277565a3703d7647
#
_cell.length_a   1.000
_cell.length_b   1.000
_cell.length_c   1.000
_cell.angle_alpha   90.00
_cell.angle_beta   90.00
_cell.angle_gamma   90.00
#
_symmetry.space_group_name_H-M   'P 1'
#
loop_
_entity.id
_entity.type
_entity.pdbx_description
1 polymer ?
#
loop_
_entity_poly.entity_id
_entity_poly.type
_entity_poly.pdbx_seq_one_letter_code
_entity_poly.pdbx_strand_id
1 'polypeptide(L)'
;MQRLGIIFDTCLEVDDASRIALMQKHGFEATFFMSNDPHIRERAALLKSAGIAIDNCHAPFDSINNMWHPTTAGDEMLARLTDGVENCARYEIPVIVIHVSSGEHPPRVGDVGLARFDALVARAEELGVTVAFENQRKLGNLALLMEYYPKAGFCFDTGHEACFTPGREYMPLFGKRTVALHLHDNSAVYNADDHILPYDGKVDLERAARQLAASPYRGTIMSESFKTDFYKDLSPEEYFARAEKAIRRFADRVDFYRAQSR
;
A
#
# COMPACT_ATOMS: atom_id res chain seq x y z
N MET A 1 -16.92 2.63 13.47
CA MET A 1 -16.73 3.05 12.07
C MET A 1 -15.24 2.92 11.78
N GLN A 2 -14.85 2.37 10.65
CA GLN A 2 -13.44 2.23 10.29
C GLN A 2 -12.86 3.59 9.90
N ARG A 3 -11.58 3.81 10.22
CA ARG A 3 -10.82 4.99 9.81
C ARG A 3 -10.62 4.97 8.29
N LEU A 4 -10.80 6.11 7.62
CA LEU A 4 -10.56 6.27 6.20
C LEU A 4 -9.22 6.93 5.96
N GLY A 5 -8.50 6.46 4.95
CA GLY A 5 -7.25 7.04 4.50
C GLY A 5 -7.15 7.09 2.98
N ILE A 6 -6.28 7.96 2.51
CA ILE A 6 -5.96 8.10 1.09
C ILE A 6 -4.47 8.41 0.94
N ILE A 7 -3.84 7.92 -0.13
CA ILE A 7 -2.45 8.24 -0.44
C ILE A 7 -2.25 9.76 -0.50
N PHE A 8 -1.15 10.26 0.10
CA PHE A 8 -0.94 11.69 0.22
C PHE A 8 -0.87 12.39 -1.15
N ASP A 9 -0.20 11.80 -2.10
CA ASP A 9 -0.04 12.37 -3.45
C ASP A 9 -1.22 12.09 -4.39
N THR A 10 -2.41 11.81 -3.85
CA THR A 10 -3.64 11.50 -4.59
C THR A 10 -4.06 12.59 -5.59
N CYS A 11 -3.73 13.85 -5.31
CA CYS A 11 -4.05 15.01 -6.16
C CYS A 11 -2.87 15.97 -6.17
N LEU A 12 -2.10 15.96 -7.25
CA LEU A 12 -0.90 16.78 -7.41
C LEU A 12 -1.19 18.22 -7.88
N GLU A 13 -2.44 18.54 -8.18
CA GLU A 13 -2.86 19.89 -8.62
C GLU A 13 -2.86 20.92 -7.48
N VAL A 14 -2.79 20.46 -6.23
CA VAL A 14 -2.80 21.33 -5.05
C VAL A 14 -1.55 21.10 -4.20
N ASP A 15 -1.14 22.14 -3.49
CA ASP A 15 -0.03 22.06 -2.54
C ASP A 15 -0.38 21.18 -1.30
N ASP A 16 0.63 20.86 -0.50
CA ASP A 16 0.47 19.98 0.65
C ASP A 16 -0.50 20.52 1.70
N ALA A 17 -0.50 21.85 1.94
CA ALA A 17 -1.41 22.46 2.92
C ALA A 17 -2.86 22.39 2.46
N SER A 18 -3.11 22.69 1.19
CA SER A 18 -4.44 22.59 0.56
C SER A 18 -4.93 21.14 0.54
N ARG A 19 -4.03 20.19 0.26
CA ARG A 19 -4.33 18.75 0.25
C ARG A 19 -4.73 18.27 1.65
N ILE A 20 -4.00 18.66 2.68
CA ILE A 20 -4.31 18.36 4.08
C ILE A 20 -5.68 18.95 4.47
N ALA A 21 -5.97 20.20 4.08
CA ALA A 21 -7.26 20.82 4.35
C ALA A 21 -8.42 20.05 3.68
N LEU A 22 -8.24 19.58 2.43
CA LEU A 22 -9.21 18.74 1.75
C LEU A 22 -9.39 17.38 2.43
N MET A 23 -8.30 16.75 2.86
CA MET A 23 -8.37 15.50 3.62
C MET A 23 -9.19 15.67 4.91
N GLN A 24 -8.90 16.71 5.70
CA GLN A 24 -9.66 17.03 6.93
C GLN A 24 -11.13 17.30 6.64
N LYS A 25 -11.43 18.13 5.63
CA LYS A 25 -12.79 18.49 5.24
C LYS A 25 -13.62 17.27 4.86
N HIS A 26 -13.02 16.29 4.20
CA HIS A 26 -13.70 15.07 3.76
C HIS A 26 -13.51 13.87 4.72
N GLY A 27 -13.00 14.11 5.95
CA GLY A 27 -12.96 13.11 7.01
C GLY A 27 -11.92 11.99 6.78
N PHE A 28 -10.85 12.25 6.05
CA PHE A 28 -9.70 11.37 5.99
C PHE A 28 -8.83 11.58 7.24
N GLU A 29 -8.58 10.49 7.94
CA GLU A 29 -7.88 10.48 9.23
C GLU A 29 -6.47 9.91 9.12
N ALA A 30 -6.14 9.31 7.98
CA ALA A 30 -4.85 8.68 7.74
C ALA A 30 -4.38 8.83 6.29
N THR A 31 -3.08 8.63 6.10
CA THR A 31 -2.43 8.67 4.80
C THR A 31 -1.20 7.76 4.76
N PHE A 32 -0.62 7.61 3.58
CA PHE A 32 0.72 7.09 3.34
C PHE A 32 1.38 7.82 2.17
N PHE A 33 2.67 7.69 2.02
CA PHE A 33 3.47 8.22 0.92
C PHE A 33 4.78 7.44 0.75
N MET A 34 5.61 7.81 -0.22
CA MET A 34 6.89 7.13 -0.46
C MET A 34 7.89 7.37 0.68
N SER A 35 8.57 6.33 1.13
CA SER A 35 9.55 6.39 2.22
C SER A 35 10.82 7.19 1.87
N ASN A 36 11.07 7.39 0.57
CA ASN A 36 12.15 8.21 0.04
C ASN A 36 11.69 9.59 -0.45
N ASP A 37 10.53 10.05 0.01
CA ASP A 37 10.04 11.38 -0.29
C ASP A 37 11.05 12.46 0.20
N PRO A 38 11.52 13.37 -0.66
CA PRO A 38 12.48 14.40 -0.27
C PRO A 38 11.91 15.40 0.75
N HIS A 39 10.60 15.49 0.87
CA HIS A 39 9.86 16.34 1.80
C HIS A 39 9.28 15.60 3.01
N ILE A 40 9.69 14.35 3.25
CA ILE A 40 9.13 13.49 4.31
C ILE A 40 9.12 14.18 5.68
N ARG A 41 10.15 14.94 6.01
CA ARG A 41 10.26 15.67 7.28
C ARG A 41 9.16 16.71 7.44
N GLU A 42 9.00 17.55 6.42
CA GLU A 42 8.00 18.63 6.39
C GLU A 42 6.59 18.05 6.38
N ARG A 43 6.34 17.07 5.54
CA ARG A 43 5.05 16.37 5.41
C ARG A 43 4.65 15.69 6.71
N ALA A 44 5.57 14.95 7.33
CA ALA A 44 5.29 14.30 8.62
C ALA A 44 4.93 15.31 9.71
N ALA A 45 5.61 16.47 9.77
CA ALA A 45 5.30 17.52 10.72
C ALA A 45 3.93 18.16 10.45
N LEU A 46 3.61 18.46 9.19
CA LEU A 46 2.30 19.02 8.79
C LEU A 46 1.16 18.06 9.10
N LEU A 47 1.27 16.79 8.73
CA LEU A 47 0.26 15.75 8.99
C LEU A 47 0.04 15.53 10.48
N LYS A 48 1.13 15.47 11.27
CA LYS A 48 1.05 15.36 12.74
C LYS A 48 0.31 16.56 13.35
N SER A 49 0.61 17.78 12.89
CA SER A 49 -0.08 18.99 13.37
C SER A 49 -1.56 19.05 12.96
N ALA A 50 -1.91 18.43 11.84
CA ALA A 50 -3.27 18.33 11.33
C ALA A 50 -4.07 17.17 11.98
N GLY A 51 -3.44 16.32 12.79
CA GLY A 51 -4.06 15.14 13.39
C GLY A 51 -4.34 14.01 12.40
N ILE A 52 -3.65 13.99 11.25
CA ILE A 52 -3.72 12.92 10.25
C ILE A 52 -2.59 11.94 10.51
N ALA A 53 -2.92 10.67 10.73
CA ALA A 53 -1.94 9.62 10.96
C ALA A 53 -1.21 9.23 9.67
N ILE A 54 0.07 8.88 9.77
CA ILE A 54 0.80 8.23 8.69
C ILE A 54 0.84 6.74 9.03
N ASP A 55 0.02 5.94 8.37
CA ASP A 55 -0.14 4.52 8.72
C ASP A 55 0.98 3.64 8.17
N ASN A 56 1.52 4.00 7.02
CA ASN A 56 2.65 3.31 6.42
C ASN A 56 3.40 4.25 5.47
N CYS A 57 4.58 3.81 5.03
CA CYS A 57 5.23 4.34 3.84
C CYS A 57 5.38 3.23 2.80
N HIS A 58 5.32 3.60 1.53
CA HIS A 58 5.70 2.72 0.44
C HIS A 58 7.20 2.84 0.15
N ALA A 59 7.91 1.73 0.13
CA ALA A 59 9.33 1.71 -0.23
C ALA A 59 9.53 2.00 -1.73
N PRO A 60 10.67 2.56 -2.16
CA PRO A 60 10.99 2.68 -3.58
C PRO A 60 11.01 1.29 -4.21
N PHE A 61 10.32 1.15 -5.36
CA PHE A 61 10.17 -0.13 -6.06
C PHE A 61 10.78 -0.13 -7.47
N ASP A 62 11.12 1.04 -7.99
CA ASP A 62 11.90 1.13 -9.21
C ASP A 62 13.21 0.35 -9.04
N SER A 63 13.48 -0.57 -9.94
CA SER A 63 14.66 -1.44 -9.88
C SER A 63 14.69 -2.45 -8.72
N ILE A 64 13.57 -2.75 -8.06
CA ILE A 64 13.50 -3.72 -6.94
C ILE A 64 14.08 -5.11 -7.31
N ASN A 65 14.02 -5.49 -8.57
CA ASN A 65 14.59 -6.74 -9.07
C ASN A 65 16.12 -6.84 -8.87
N ASN A 66 16.81 -5.71 -8.70
CA ASN A 66 18.24 -5.70 -8.39
C ASN A 66 18.57 -6.39 -7.05
N MET A 67 17.61 -6.46 -6.12
CA MET A 67 17.77 -7.21 -4.88
C MET A 67 18.19 -8.68 -5.12
N TRP A 68 17.79 -9.25 -6.26
CA TRP A 68 18.02 -10.66 -6.60
C TRP A 68 19.29 -10.90 -7.41
N HIS A 69 20.04 -9.86 -7.81
CA HIS A 69 21.23 -9.96 -8.62
C HIS A 69 22.50 -9.70 -7.80
N PRO A 70 23.58 -10.50 -8.00
CA PRO A 70 24.86 -10.31 -7.30
C PRO A 70 25.66 -9.15 -7.90
N THR A 71 25.10 -7.94 -7.83
CA THR A 71 25.67 -6.71 -8.40
C THR A 71 25.64 -5.57 -7.39
N THR A 72 26.48 -4.56 -7.61
CA THR A 72 26.46 -3.31 -6.80
C THR A 72 25.10 -2.61 -6.83
N ALA A 73 24.37 -2.69 -7.96
CA ALA A 73 23.00 -2.16 -8.04
C ALA A 73 22.02 -2.85 -7.06
N GLY A 74 22.30 -4.12 -6.71
CA GLY A 74 21.55 -4.81 -5.65
C GLY A 74 21.87 -4.29 -4.26
N ASP A 75 23.12 -3.94 -3.99
CA ASP A 75 23.52 -3.36 -2.71
C ASP A 75 23.02 -1.93 -2.57
N GLU A 76 23.01 -1.15 -3.66
CA GLU A 76 22.39 0.18 -3.72
C GLU A 76 20.89 0.10 -3.46
N MET A 77 20.19 -0.90 -4.02
CA MET A 77 18.76 -1.10 -3.77
C MET A 77 18.50 -1.45 -2.31
N LEU A 78 19.30 -2.34 -1.71
CA LEU A 78 19.22 -2.63 -0.28
C LEU A 78 19.41 -1.36 0.57
N ALA A 79 20.41 -0.53 0.25
CA ALA A 79 20.63 0.72 0.95
C ALA A 79 19.39 1.65 0.88
N ARG A 80 18.80 1.82 -0.31
CA ARG A 80 17.57 2.61 -0.49
C ARG A 80 16.39 2.10 0.34
N LEU A 81 16.21 0.77 0.41
CA LEU A 81 15.17 0.16 1.23
C LEU A 81 15.45 0.35 2.73
N THR A 82 16.71 0.23 3.13
CA THR A 82 17.15 0.45 4.52
C THR A 82 16.94 1.90 4.96
N ASP A 83 17.27 2.87 4.10
CA ASP A 83 16.99 4.29 4.32
C ASP A 83 15.47 4.53 4.52
N GLY A 84 14.64 3.82 3.73
CA GLY A 84 13.19 3.86 3.88
C GLY A 84 12.72 3.35 5.25
N VAL A 85 13.28 2.23 5.73
CA VAL A 85 13.01 1.71 7.07
C VAL A 85 13.43 2.70 8.16
N GLU A 86 14.61 3.31 8.01
CA GLU A 86 15.13 4.32 8.98
C GLU A 86 14.28 5.59 8.98
N ASN A 87 13.75 6.00 7.82
CA ASN A 87 12.80 7.11 7.74
C ASN A 87 11.49 6.75 8.45
N CYS A 88 10.96 5.55 8.26
CA CYS A 88 9.78 5.09 8.99
C CYS A 88 9.99 5.17 10.50
N ALA A 89 11.10 4.64 11.01
CA ALA A 89 11.44 4.71 12.43
C ALA A 89 11.59 6.16 12.93
N ARG A 90 12.30 7.01 12.18
CA ARG A 90 12.54 8.42 12.53
C ARG A 90 11.26 9.23 12.67
N TYR A 91 10.26 8.94 11.84
CA TYR A 91 8.99 9.68 11.82
C TYR A 91 7.83 8.91 12.48
N GLU A 92 8.14 7.88 13.25
CA GLU A 92 7.16 7.09 14.03
C GLU A 92 6.10 6.42 13.12
N ILE A 93 6.50 6.02 11.90
CA ILE A 93 5.64 5.34 10.94
C ILE A 93 5.76 3.84 11.16
N PRO A 94 4.65 3.14 11.48
CA PRO A 94 4.74 1.77 12.01
C PRO A 94 5.02 0.68 10.95
N VAL A 95 4.72 0.96 9.68
CA VAL A 95 4.76 -0.04 8.61
C VAL A 95 5.48 0.51 7.39
N ILE A 96 6.33 -0.32 6.76
CA ILE A 96 6.87 -0.06 5.42
C ILE A 96 6.37 -1.14 4.46
N VAL A 97 5.73 -0.73 3.37
CA VAL A 97 5.26 -1.62 2.30
C VAL A 97 6.36 -1.81 1.27
N ILE A 98 6.65 -3.05 0.91
CA ILE A 98 7.77 -3.41 0.03
C ILE A 98 7.31 -4.39 -1.05
N HIS A 99 7.65 -4.10 -2.31
CA HIS A 99 7.54 -5.08 -3.39
C HIS A 99 8.65 -6.13 -3.27
N VAL A 100 8.31 -7.38 -3.52
CA VAL A 100 9.31 -8.47 -3.54
C VAL A 100 10.04 -8.54 -4.88
N SER A 101 9.32 -8.24 -5.94
CA SER A 101 9.81 -8.21 -7.32
C SER A 101 8.84 -7.43 -8.20
N SER A 102 9.25 -7.04 -9.40
CA SER A 102 8.41 -6.34 -10.35
C SER A 102 8.51 -6.93 -11.77
N GLY A 103 7.53 -6.58 -12.61
CA GLY A 103 7.46 -7.01 -14.01
C GLY A 103 6.99 -8.45 -14.21
N GLU A 104 6.79 -8.82 -15.48
CA GLU A 104 6.27 -10.14 -15.86
C GLU A 104 7.29 -11.27 -15.70
N HIS A 105 8.57 -10.96 -15.85
CA HIS A 105 9.67 -11.90 -15.80
C HIS A 105 10.73 -11.47 -14.77
N PRO A 106 10.36 -11.39 -13.48
CA PRO A 106 11.33 -11.04 -12.45
C PRO A 106 12.40 -12.11 -12.31
N PRO A 107 13.57 -11.77 -11.74
CA PRO A 107 14.59 -12.74 -11.41
C PRO A 107 14.05 -13.86 -10.52
N ARG A 108 14.71 -15.00 -10.56
CA ARG A 108 14.43 -16.09 -9.61
C ARG A 108 14.83 -15.65 -8.20
N VAL A 109 14.01 -16.02 -7.24
CA VAL A 109 14.36 -15.92 -5.84
C VAL A 109 15.58 -16.81 -5.57
N GLY A 110 16.58 -16.30 -4.86
CA GLY A 110 17.82 -17.01 -4.58
C GLY A 110 18.57 -16.42 -3.40
N ASP A 111 19.64 -17.10 -2.98
CA ASP A 111 20.40 -16.83 -1.74
C ASP A 111 20.90 -15.38 -1.62
N VAL A 112 21.32 -14.78 -2.73
CA VAL A 112 21.79 -13.37 -2.73
C VAL A 112 20.69 -12.41 -2.34
N GLY A 113 19.49 -12.59 -2.88
CA GLY A 113 18.35 -11.75 -2.53
C GLY A 113 17.85 -12.05 -1.11
N LEU A 114 17.80 -13.33 -0.73
CA LEU A 114 17.45 -13.70 0.64
C LEU A 114 18.38 -13.06 1.66
N ALA A 115 19.71 -13.10 1.46
CA ALA A 115 20.65 -12.45 2.37
C ALA A 115 20.41 -10.93 2.50
N ARG A 116 20.02 -10.25 1.41
CA ARG A 116 19.66 -8.83 1.45
C ARG A 116 18.33 -8.58 2.18
N PHE A 117 17.33 -9.41 1.93
CA PHE A 117 16.06 -9.31 2.69
C PHE A 117 16.25 -9.67 4.16
N ASP A 118 17.15 -10.61 4.52
CA ASP A 118 17.52 -10.90 5.91
C ASP A 118 18.07 -9.64 6.59
N ALA A 119 19.01 -8.94 5.95
CA ALA A 119 19.57 -7.71 6.49
C ALA A 119 18.51 -6.60 6.65
N LEU A 120 17.64 -6.45 5.66
CA LEU A 120 16.57 -5.45 5.66
C LEU A 120 15.54 -5.72 6.75
N VAL A 121 15.06 -6.96 6.86
CA VAL A 121 14.04 -7.35 7.86
C VAL A 121 14.61 -7.28 9.26
N ALA A 122 15.86 -7.72 9.47
CA ALA A 122 16.54 -7.59 10.76
C ALA A 122 16.66 -6.12 11.19
N ARG A 123 17.02 -5.23 10.25
CA ARG A 123 17.10 -3.79 10.55
C ARG A 123 15.73 -3.19 10.88
N ALA A 124 14.69 -3.58 10.18
CA ALA A 124 13.33 -3.15 10.48
C ALA A 124 12.86 -3.63 11.87
N GLU A 125 13.14 -4.89 12.23
CA GLU A 125 12.83 -5.44 13.57
C GLU A 125 13.57 -4.68 14.67
N GLU A 126 14.87 -4.36 14.48
CA GLU A 126 15.65 -3.56 15.45
C GLU A 126 15.02 -2.19 15.70
N LEU A 127 14.45 -1.59 14.66
CA LEU A 127 13.86 -0.24 14.73
C LEU A 127 12.37 -0.26 15.08
N GLY A 128 11.76 -1.43 15.25
CA GLY A 128 10.34 -1.57 15.58
C GLY A 128 9.42 -1.24 14.40
N VAL A 129 9.92 -1.28 13.16
CA VAL A 129 9.14 -1.06 11.93
C VAL A 129 8.70 -2.41 11.37
N THR A 130 7.41 -2.54 11.05
CA THR A 130 6.89 -3.76 10.43
C THR A 130 7.09 -3.71 8.91
N VAL A 131 7.80 -4.69 8.36
CA VAL A 131 7.85 -4.90 6.90
C VAL A 131 6.56 -5.56 6.46
N ALA A 132 5.87 -4.99 5.48
CA ALA A 132 4.70 -5.56 4.83
C ALA A 132 5.01 -5.84 3.36
N PHE A 133 4.96 -7.11 2.95
CA PHE A 133 5.12 -7.46 1.54
C PHE A 133 3.80 -7.33 0.80
N GLU A 134 3.85 -6.70 -0.36
CA GLU A 134 2.67 -6.43 -1.18
C GLU A 134 2.49 -7.45 -2.30
N ASN A 135 1.25 -7.78 -2.62
CA ASN A 135 0.94 -8.65 -3.75
C ASN A 135 1.22 -7.97 -5.09
N GLN A 136 2.05 -8.66 -5.86
CA GLN A 136 2.48 -8.28 -7.19
C GLN A 136 2.24 -9.45 -8.17
N ARG A 137 2.83 -9.40 -9.37
CA ARG A 137 2.64 -10.38 -10.45
C ARG A 137 3.00 -11.83 -10.12
N LYS A 138 3.91 -12.06 -9.16
CA LYS A 138 4.42 -13.42 -8.85
C LYS A 138 4.08 -13.85 -7.43
N LEU A 139 2.97 -14.55 -7.32
CA LEU A 139 2.53 -15.16 -6.06
C LEU A 139 3.63 -16.02 -5.40
N GLY A 140 4.39 -16.79 -6.19
CA GLY A 140 5.45 -17.65 -5.66
C GLY A 140 6.58 -16.88 -4.99
N ASN A 141 6.96 -15.71 -5.53
CA ASN A 141 7.99 -14.87 -4.92
C ASN A 141 7.50 -14.30 -3.57
N LEU A 142 6.26 -13.82 -3.54
CA LEU A 142 5.64 -13.35 -2.29
C LEU A 142 5.52 -14.49 -1.27
N ALA A 143 5.00 -15.64 -1.68
CA ALA A 143 4.79 -16.79 -0.80
C ALA A 143 6.10 -17.23 -0.13
N LEU A 144 7.21 -17.27 -0.87
CA LEU A 144 8.50 -17.62 -0.32
C LEU A 144 8.93 -16.63 0.78
N LEU A 145 8.87 -15.32 0.55
CA LEU A 145 9.26 -14.34 1.57
C LEU A 145 8.30 -14.38 2.77
N MET A 146 7.02 -14.59 2.53
CA MET A 146 6.05 -14.76 3.61
C MET A 146 6.34 -16.01 4.47
N GLU A 147 6.91 -17.06 3.89
CA GLU A 147 7.35 -18.26 4.62
C GLU A 147 8.66 -18.00 5.38
N TYR A 148 9.64 -17.38 4.72
CA TYR A 148 10.94 -17.07 5.35
C TYR A 148 10.82 -16.07 6.50
N TYR A 149 9.91 -15.08 6.40
CA TYR A 149 9.73 -14.02 7.39
C TYR A 149 8.35 -14.10 8.06
N PRO A 150 8.16 -15.02 9.03
CA PRO A 150 6.85 -15.26 9.62
C PRO A 150 6.27 -14.05 10.38
N LYS A 151 7.12 -13.08 10.79
CA LYS A 151 6.70 -11.84 11.45
C LYS A 151 6.37 -10.72 10.45
N ALA A 152 6.79 -10.81 9.20
CA ALA A 152 6.45 -9.81 8.20
C ALA A 152 4.94 -9.75 7.95
N GLY A 153 4.41 -8.56 7.75
CA GLY A 153 3.02 -8.33 7.40
C GLY A 153 2.73 -8.56 5.91
N PHE A 154 1.48 -8.49 5.58
CA PHE A 154 0.98 -8.50 4.21
C PHE A 154 0.29 -7.17 3.92
N CYS A 155 0.63 -6.53 2.80
CA CYS A 155 -0.13 -5.44 2.22
C CYS A 155 -1.04 -6.01 1.13
N PHE A 156 -2.35 -5.87 1.31
CA PHE A 156 -3.32 -6.30 0.29
C PHE A 156 -3.61 -5.16 -0.67
N ASP A 157 -3.18 -5.32 -1.91
CA ASP A 157 -3.55 -4.43 -3.01
C ASP A 157 -4.63 -5.07 -3.86
N THR A 158 -5.79 -4.38 -3.95
CA THR A 158 -6.98 -4.89 -4.65
C THR A 158 -6.88 -4.81 -6.17
N GLY A 159 -6.24 -3.77 -6.66
CA GLY A 159 -6.07 -3.56 -8.10
C GLY A 159 -4.99 -4.48 -8.68
N HIS A 160 -3.86 -4.66 -7.98
CA HIS A 160 -2.82 -5.61 -8.39
C HIS A 160 -3.35 -7.05 -8.48
N GLU A 161 -4.18 -7.48 -7.52
CA GLU A 161 -4.81 -8.79 -7.60
C GLU A 161 -5.62 -8.94 -8.89
N ALA A 162 -6.38 -7.91 -9.26
CA ALA A 162 -7.25 -7.96 -10.42
C ALA A 162 -6.50 -7.84 -11.75
N CYS A 163 -5.55 -6.91 -11.88
CA CYS A 163 -4.89 -6.64 -13.16
C CYS A 163 -3.62 -7.47 -13.40
N PHE A 164 -2.87 -7.84 -12.35
CA PHE A 164 -1.63 -8.59 -12.51
C PHE A 164 -1.80 -10.10 -12.39
N THR A 165 -2.79 -10.55 -11.63
CA THR A 165 -2.99 -11.97 -11.36
C THR A 165 -4.45 -12.41 -11.47
N PRO A 166 -5.11 -12.13 -12.61
CA PRO A 166 -6.53 -12.43 -12.75
C PRO A 166 -6.83 -13.91 -12.43
N GLY A 167 -7.85 -14.13 -11.59
CA GLY A 167 -8.25 -15.46 -11.14
C GLY A 167 -7.44 -16.04 -9.98
N ARG A 168 -6.50 -15.28 -9.40
CA ARG A 168 -5.80 -15.64 -8.17
C ARG A 168 -6.31 -14.81 -7.00
N GLU A 169 -6.23 -15.37 -5.81
CA GLU A 169 -6.64 -14.72 -4.57
C GLU A 169 -5.53 -14.80 -3.53
N TYR A 170 -5.12 -13.65 -3.00
CA TYR A 170 -4.04 -13.57 -2.02
C TYR A 170 -4.55 -13.61 -0.58
N MET A 171 -5.73 -13.06 -0.33
CA MET A 171 -6.29 -12.99 1.03
C MET A 171 -6.53 -14.35 1.70
N PRO A 172 -6.97 -15.42 0.99
CA PRO A 172 -7.05 -16.76 1.58
C PRO A 172 -5.72 -17.31 2.08
N LEU A 173 -4.60 -16.87 1.48
CA LEU A 173 -3.25 -17.31 1.85
C LEU A 173 -2.63 -16.44 2.93
N PHE A 174 -2.73 -15.12 2.81
CA PHE A 174 -1.97 -14.17 3.63
C PHE A 174 -2.84 -13.24 4.47
N GLY A 175 -4.16 -13.28 4.32
CA GLY A 175 -5.09 -12.35 4.99
C GLY A 175 -4.98 -12.32 6.52
N LYS A 176 -4.51 -13.40 7.15
CA LYS A 176 -4.24 -13.43 8.60
C LYS A 176 -3.10 -12.51 9.02
N ARG A 177 -2.25 -12.12 8.08
CA ARG A 177 -1.08 -11.28 8.29
C ARG A 177 -1.24 -9.88 7.69
N THR A 178 -2.45 -9.52 7.22
CA THR A 178 -2.72 -8.19 6.64
C THR A 178 -2.50 -7.10 7.69
N VAL A 179 -1.61 -6.17 7.39
CA VAL A 179 -1.29 -4.99 8.22
C VAL A 179 -1.44 -3.68 7.46
N ALA A 180 -1.52 -3.74 6.13
CA ALA A 180 -1.75 -2.60 5.25
C ALA A 180 -2.74 -2.99 4.14
N LEU A 181 -3.42 -2.00 3.59
CA LEU A 181 -4.37 -2.10 2.49
C LEU A 181 -4.08 -1.00 1.48
N HIS A 182 -3.94 -1.35 0.22
CA HIS A 182 -3.97 -0.44 -0.91
C HIS A 182 -5.25 -0.72 -1.71
N LEU A 183 -6.25 0.11 -1.45
CA LEU A 183 -7.56 0.00 -2.08
C LEU A 183 -7.62 0.91 -3.29
N HIS A 184 -7.70 0.33 -4.46
CA HIS A 184 -8.02 1.04 -5.69
C HIS A 184 -8.76 0.14 -6.67
N ASP A 185 -9.31 0.73 -7.70
CA ASP A 185 -10.00 0.03 -8.78
C ASP A 185 -9.22 0.20 -10.09
N ASN A 186 -9.50 -0.64 -11.05
CA ASN A 186 -8.96 -0.55 -12.41
C ASN A 186 -9.91 -1.19 -13.44
N SER A 187 -9.55 -1.13 -14.70
CA SER A 187 -10.33 -1.70 -15.82
C SER A 187 -10.41 -3.25 -15.80
N ALA A 188 -9.68 -3.92 -14.89
CA ALA A 188 -9.46 -5.36 -14.84
C ALA A 188 -8.86 -5.92 -16.16
N VAL A 189 -8.18 -5.08 -16.92
CA VAL A 189 -7.40 -5.47 -18.08
C VAL A 189 -6.01 -5.88 -17.60
N TYR A 190 -5.49 -6.99 -18.11
CA TYR A 190 -4.15 -7.46 -17.73
C TYR A 190 -3.08 -6.38 -17.91
N ASN A 191 -2.30 -6.13 -16.87
CA ASN A 191 -1.28 -5.08 -16.78
C ASN A 191 -1.79 -3.62 -16.82
N ALA A 192 -3.09 -3.38 -16.81
CA ALA A 192 -3.63 -2.03 -16.68
C ALA A 192 -3.84 -1.70 -15.19
N ASP A 193 -2.86 -1.01 -14.62
CA ASP A 193 -2.86 -0.60 -13.22
C ASP A 193 -3.29 0.87 -13.12
N ASP A 194 -4.62 1.06 -13.16
CA ASP A 194 -5.21 2.37 -13.43
C ASP A 194 -5.30 3.27 -12.17
N HIS A 195 -5.22 2.70 -10.98
CA HIS A 195 -5.33 3.40 -9.69
C HIS A 195 -6.51 4.39 -9.63
N ILE A 196 -7.68 3.99 -10.15
CA ILE A 196 -8.90 4.80 -10.05
C ILE A 196 -9.64 4.55 -8.74
N LEU A 197 -10.58 5.42 -8.40
CA LEU A 197 -11.36 5.32 -7.17
C LEU A 197 -12.17 4.01 -7.12
N PRO A 198 -12.35 3.44 -5.92
CA PRO A 198 -13.17 2.24 -5.75
C PRO A 198 -14.56 2.41 -6.37
N TYR A 199 -15.03 1.38 -7.08
CA TYR A 199 -16.30 1.30 -7.82
C TYR A 199 -16.39 2.14 -9.10
N ASP A 200 -15.29 2.74 -9.55
CA ASP A 200 -15.22 3.39 -10.87
C ASP A 200 -14.68 2.45 -11.97
N GLY A 201 -14.19 1.28 -11.59
CA GLY A 201 -13.64 0.27 -12.47
C GLY A 201 -14.41 -1.05 -12.46
N LYS A 202 -13.67 -2.16 -12.54
CA LYS A 202 -14.22 -3.52 -12.67
C LYS A 202 -13.64 -4.52 -11.67
N VAL A 203 -12.87 -4.07 -10.68
CA VAL A 203 -12.37 -4.93 -9.61
C VAL A 203 -13.55 -5.47 -8.80
N ASP A 204 -13.54 -6.76 -8.46
CA ASP A 204 -14.54 -7.36 -7.59
C ASP A 204 -14.34 -6.92 -6.12
N LEU A 205 -14.70 -5.66 -5.84
CA LEU A 205 -14.57 -5.07 -4.52
C LEU A 205 -15.50 -5.70 -3.49
N GLU A 206 -16.59 -6.36 -3.90
CA GLU A 206 -17.44 -7.10 -2.99
C GLU A 206 -16.73 -8.36 -2.45
N ARG A 207 -15.99 -9.07 -3.31
CA ARG A 207 -15.13 -10.16 -2.89
C ARG A 207 -14.02 -9.67 -1.97
N ALA A 208 -13.32 -8.60 -2.36
CA ALA A 208 -12.27 -7.99 -1.54
C ALA A 208 -12.78 -7.58 -0.16
N ALA A 209 -13.93 -6.92 -0.07
CA ALA A 209 -14.56 -6.53 1.20
C ALA A 209 -14.90 -7.74 2.08
N ARG A 210 -15.43 -8.82 1.50
CA ARG A 210 -15.74 -10.07 2.21
C ARG A 210 -14.49 -10.74 2.75
N GLN A 211 -13.43 -10.82 1.96
CA GLN A 211 -12.16 -11.40 2.36
C GLN A 211 -11.49 -10.57 3.46
N LEU A 212 -11.50 -9.24 3.33
CA LEU A 212 -10.97 -8.36 4.35
C LEU A 212 -11.77 -8.46 5.66
N ALA A 213 -13.08 -8.58 5.57
CA ALA A 213 -13.96 -8.78 6.74
C ALA A 213 -13.64 -10.08 7.49
N ALA A 214 -13.32 -11.16 6.76
CA ALA A 214 -12.94 -12.45 7.33
C ALA A 214 -11.52 -12.47 7.94
N SER A 215 -10.69 -11.47 7.63
CA SER A 215 -9.34 -11.32 8.19
C SER A 215 -9.37 -10.64 9.57
N PRO A 216 -8.27 -10.74 10.34
CA PRO A 216 -8.13 -9.99 11.60
C PRO A 216 -7.83 -8.50 11.39
N TYR A 217 -7.65 -8.03 10.15
CA TYR A 217 -7.33 -6.64 9.87
C TYR A 217 -8.38 -5.67 10.44
N ARG A 218 -7.94 -4.68 11.18
CA ARG A 218 -8.78 -3.62 11.78
C ARG A 218 -8.17 -2.23 11.56
N GLY A 219 -7.22 -2.14 10.62
CA GLY A 219 -6.58 -0.88 10.24
C GLY A 219 -7.46 0.01 9.38
N THR A 220 -6.85 1.04 8.84
CA THR A 220 -7.48 2.03 7.97
C THR A 220 -7.92 1.42 6.65
N ILE A 221 -9.09 1.79 6.16
CA ILE A 221 -9.44 1.58 4.76
C ILE A 221 -8.69 2.63 3.95
N MET A 222 -7.52 2.23 3.48
CA MET A 222 -6.54 3.10 2.84
C MET A 222 -6.64 2.97 1.33
N SER A 223 -6.94 4.08 0.65
CA SER A 223 -7.00 4.11 -0.81
C SER A 223 -5.67 4.53 -1.41
N GLU A 224 -5.27 3.83 -2.46
CA GLU A 224 -4.16 4.17 -3.35
C GLU A 224 -4.66 4.62 -4.72
N SER A 225 -5.56 5.59 -4.74
CA SER A 225 -6.12 6.13 -5.98
C SER A 225 -5.60 7.53 -6.27
N PHE A 226 -5.46 7.84 -7.56
CA PHE A 226 -4.94 9.12 -8.01
C PHE A 226 -5.94 9.88 -8.87
N LYS A 227 -5.93 11.21 -8.78
CA LYS A 227 -6.64 12.09 -9.69
C LYS A 227 -5.92 12.12 -11.04
N THR A 228 -6.13 11.06 -11.82
CA THR A 228 -5.60 10.90 -13.17
C THR A 228 -6.47 11.62 -14.20
N ASP A 229 -6.12 11.50 -15.48
CA ASP A 229 -6.93 12.02 -16.60
C ASP A 229 -8.36 11.49 -16.61
N PHE A 230 -8.63 10.35 -15.97
CA PHE A 230 -9.98 9.83 -15.77
C PHE A 230 -10.88 10.81 -15.00
N TYR A 231 -10.29 11.65 -14.15
CA TYR A 231 -10.98 12.65 -13.32
C TYR A 231 -10.65 14.09 -13.70
N LYS A 232 -10.16 14.34 -14.92
CA LYS A 232 -9.73 15.67 -15.39
C LYS A 232 -10.81 16.76 -15.27
N ASP A 233 -12.09 16.37 -15.38
CA ASP A 233 -13.23 17.28 -15.32
C ASP A 233 -13.69 17.56 -13.87
N LEU A 234 -13.11 16.91 -12.88
CA LEU A 234 -13.39 17.18 -11.46
C LEU A 234 -12.39 18.20 -10.91
N SER A 235 -12.89 19.17 -10.16
CA SER A 235 -12.02 19.97 -9.28
C SER A 235 -11.39 19.08 -8.20
N PRO A 236 -10.29 19.50 -7.56
CA PRO A 236 -9.73 18.79 -6.40
C PRO A 236 -10.77 18.51 -5.30
N GLU A 237 -11.62 19.48 -4.99
CA GLU A 237 -12.70 19.34 -4.00
C GLU A 237 -13.71 18.25 -4.37
N GLU A 238 -14.17 18.23 -5.61
CA GLU A 238 -15.12 17.23 -6.12
C GLU A 238 -14.49 15.83 -6.14
N TYR A 239 -13.19 15.74 -6.47
CA TYR A 239 -12.45 14.49 -6.42
C TYR A 239 -12.38 13.93 -4.99
N PHE A 240 -12.00 14.75 -3.99
CA PHE A 240 -11.94 14.31 -2.59
C PHE A 240 -13.32 13.92 -2.07
N ALA A 241 -14.38 14.65 -2.42
CA ALA A 241 -15.74 14.30 -2.06
C ALA A 241 -16.19 12.95 -2.66
N ARG A 242 -15.80 12.67 -3.91
CA ARG A 242 -16.07 11.39 -4.57
C ARG A 242 -15.26 10.26 -3.95
N ALA A 243 -13.98 10.52 -3.67
CA ALA A 243 -13.08 9.55 -3.02
C ALA A 243 -13.62 9.12 -1.64
N GLU A 244 -14.04 10.08 -0.81
CA GLU A 244 -14.64 9.79 0.50
C GLU A 244 -15.83 8.85 0.36
N LYS A 245 -16.79 9.16 -0.50
CA LYS A 245 -17.99 8.34 -0.72
C LYS A 245 -17.64 6.91 -1.18
N ALA A 246 -16.67 6.79 -2.09
CA ALA A 246 -16.25 5.50 -2.63
C ALA A 246 -15.57 4.63 -1.56
N ILE A 247 -14.63 5.20 -0.81
CA ILE A 247 -13.88 4.50 0.23
C ILE A 247 -14.79 4.14 1.41
N ARG A 248 -15.69 5.04 1.80
CA ARG A 248 -16.69 4.78 2.83
C ARG A 248 -17.65 3.65 2.44
N ARG A 249 -18.11 3.64 1.19
CA ARG A 249 -18.90 2.52 0.67
C ARG A 249 -18.19 1.18 0.85
N PHE A 250 -16.90 1.11 0.57
CA PHE A 250 -16.11 -0.11 0.78
C PHE A 250 -16.00 -0.45 2.28
N ALA A 251 -15.73 0.53 3.14
CA ALA A 251 -15.70 0.35 4.59
C ALA A 251 -17.03 -0.21 5.13
N ASP A 252 -18.16 0.34 4.67
CA ASP A 252 -19.50 -0.13 5.06
C ASP A 252 -19.76 -1.58 4.60
N ARG A 253 -19.24 -1.97 3.42
CA ARG A 253 -19.34 -3.37 2.96
C ARG A 253 -18.51 -4.31 3.83
N VAL A 254 -17.31 -3.89 4.23
CA VAL A 254 -16.49 -4.67 5.17
C VAL A 254 -17.19 -4.83 6.52
N ASP A 255 -17.77 -3.76 7.07
CA ASP A 255 -18.50 -3.82 8.34
C ASP A 255 -19.76 -4.69 8.24
N PHE A 256 -20.48 -4.62 7.12
CA PHE A 256 -21.63 -5.48 6.84
C PHE A 256 -21.25 -6.96 6.88
N TYR A 257 -20.20 -7.39 6.19
CA TYR A 257 -19.76 -8.80 6.19
C TYR A 257 -19.24 -9.24 7.56
N ARG A 258 -18.58 -8.36 8.32
CA ARG A 258 -18.16 -8.66 9.70
C ARG A 258 -19.33 -8.92 10.63
N ALA A 259 -20.43 -8.18 10.46
CA ALA A 259 -21.63 -8.38 11.26
C ALA A 259 -22.33 -9.70 10.99
N GLN A 260 -22.20 -10.25 9.77
CA GLN A 260 -22.76 -11.55 9.39
C GLN A 260 -21.93 -12.75 9.87
N SER A 261 -20.66 -12.54 10.23
CA SER A 261 -19.74 -13.60 10.65
C SER A 261 -19.67 -13.79 12.16
N ARG A 262 -20.46 -13.01 12.90
CA ARG A 262 -20.66 -13.10 14.37
C ARG A 262 -21.90 -13.94 14.71
#